data_92cac70caa8ad5c8ccd3331be3c57a41
#
_entry.id   92cac70caa8ad5c8ccd3331be3c57a41
#
_cell.length_a   1.000
_cell.length_b   1.000
_cell.length_c   1.000
_cell.angle_alpha   90.00
_cell.angle_beta   90.00
_cell.angle_gamma   90.00
#
_symmetry.space_group_name_H-M   'P 1'
#
loop_
_entity.id
_entity.type
_entity.pdbx_description
1 polymer ?
#
loop_
_entity_poly.entity_id
_entity_poly.type
_entity_poly.pdbx_seq_one_letter_code
_entity_poly.pdbx_strand_id
1 'polypeptide(L)'
;MMAKTEKKLIANNKKAYHDFFLEERYEAGIELHGTEVKSMRMGKCSIKEAFIRIENGEVIIYGMHVSPYEKGNIFNRDPLRPKKLLMHKSEIRKLIGKIAEKGYTLVPVEVYFKGSLVKVDIALAKGKKQYDKRQDIAKRDMKRENEREF
;
A
#
# COMPACT_ATOMS: atom_id res chain seq x y z
N MET A 1 -13.15 -28.21 -14.39
CA MET A 1 -13.32 -26.85 -13.91
C MET A 1 -12.00 -26.30 -13.43
N MET A 2 -11.77 -25.08 -13.79
CA MET A 2 -10.55 -24.46 -13.35
C MET A 2 -10.59 -24.16 -11.87
N ALA A 3 -9.63 -24.68 -11.14
CA ALA A 3 -9.51 -24.32 -9.75
C ALA A 3 -9.20 -22.84 -9.65
N LYS A 4 -9.94 -22.13 -8.85
CA LYS A 4 -9.59 -20.76 -8.54
C LYS A 4 -8.29 -20.75 -7.77
N THR A 5 -7.37 -19.89 -8.17
CA THR A 5 -6.15 -19.72 -7.42
C THR A 5 -6.53 -19.15 -6.07
N GLU A 6 -6.26 -19.90 -5.02
CA GLU A 6 -6.61 -19.44 -3.68
C GLU A 6 -5.77 -18.25 -3.28
N LYS A 7 -6.43 -17.26 -2.71
CA LYS A 7 -5.81 -16.08 -2.16
C LYS A 7 -5.57 -16.32 -0.68
N LYS A 8 -4.31 -16.41 -0.28
CA LYS A 8 -3.95 -16.61 1.11
C LYS A 8 -3.35 -15.33 1.68
N LEU A 9 -4.07 -14.69 2.58
CA LEU A 9 -3.63 -13.44 3.20
C LEU A 9 -2.35 -13.65 4.01
N ILE A 10 -1.37 -12.77 3.79
CA ILE A 10 -0.13 -12.73 4.56
C ILE A 10 -0.19 -11.59 5.56
N ALA A 11 -0.55 -10.40 5.10
CA ALA A 11 -0.63 -9.20 5.92
C ALA A 11 -1.70 -8.28 5.38
N ASN A 12 -2.31 -7.51 6.26
CA ASN A 12 -3.23 -6.47 5.84
C ASN A 12 -2.90 -5.16 6.56
N ASN A 13 -3.42 -4.08 6.02
CA ASN A 13 -3.23 -2.74 6.57
C ASN A 13 -4.58 -2.16 6.94
N LYS A 14 -5.06 -2.51 8.13
CA LYS A 14 -6.35 -2.01 8.64
C LYS A 14 -6.34 -0.50 8.79
N LYS A 15 -5.18 0.06 9.09
CA LYS A 15 -4.99 1.50 9.23
C LYS A 15 -5.28 2.23 7.93
N ALA A 16 -5.02 1.60 6.79
CA ALA A 16 -5.32 2.20 5.49
C ALA A 16 -6.81 2.49 5.34
N TYR A 17 -7.67 1.57 5.77
CA TYR A 17 -9.11 1.78 5.73
C TYR A 17 -9.57 2.86 6.69
N HIS A 18 -8.87 3.02 7.80
CA HIS A 18 -9.19 4.01 8.81
C HIS A 18 -8.72 5.41 8.41
N ASP A 19 -7.50 5.51 7.88
CA ASP A 19 -6.85 6.79 7.62
C ASP A 19 -7.08 7.35 6.22
N PHE A 20 -7.54 6.51 5.30
CA PHE A 20 -7.66 6.89 3.89
C PHE A 20 -8.99 6.50 3.30
N PHE A 21 -9.45 7.32 2.35
CA PHE A 21 -10.49 6.92 1.42
C PHE A 21 -9.82 6.17 0.28
N LEU A 22 -10.11 4.89 0.14
CA LEU A 22 -9.54 4.04 -0.90
C LEU A 22 -10.45 4.10 -2.13
N GLU A 23 -9.94 4.59 -3.25
CA GLU A 23 -10.75 4.77 -4.44
C GLU A 23 -10.55 3.68 -5.47
N GLU A 24 -9.36 3.56 -6.04
CA GLU A 24 -9.06 2.55 -7.04
C GLU A 24 -8.05 1.56 -6.49
N ARG A 25 -8.27 0.29 -6.75
CA ARG A 25 -7.37 -0.77 -6.31
C ARG A 25 -6.67 -1.44 -7.49
N TYR A 26 -5.44 -1.82 -7.26
CA TYR A 26 -4.63 -2.52 -8.25
C TYR A 26 -3.93 -3.69 -7.58
N GLU A 27 -3.86 -4.80 -8.31
CA GLU A 27 -3.06 -5.94 -7.87
C GLU A 27 -1.68 -5.83 -8.51
N ALA A 28 -0.64 -5.74 -7.71
CA ALA A 28 0.73 -5.65 -8.18
C ALA A 28 1.50 -6.91 -7.82
N GLY A 29 2.42 -7.32 -8.69
CA GLY A 29 3.42 -8.28 -8.32
C GLY A 29 4.50 -7.62 -7.47
N ILE A 30 5.41 -8.39 -6.92
CA ILE A 30 6.48 -7.85 -6.10
C ILE A 30 7.75 -8.67 -6.30
N GLU A 31 8.88 -7.98 -6.45
CA GLU A 31 10.17 -8.63 -6.55
C GLU A 31 10.69 -8.98 -5.15
N LEU A 32 10.89 -10.26 -4.92
CA LEU A 32 11.33 -10.78 -3.63
C LEU A 32 12.49 -11.76 -3.80
N HIS A 33 13.32 -11.84 -2.77
CA HIS A 33 14.33 -12.89 -2.67
C HIS A 33 13.72 -14.13 -2.02
N GLY A 34 14.35 -15.30 -2.23
CA GLY A 34 13.82 -16.56 -1.73
C GLY A 34 13.60 -16.59 -0.23
N THR A 35 14.52 -15.98 0.55
CA THR A 35 14.38 -15.92 2.01
C THR A 35 13.20 -15.07 2.43
N GLU A 36 12.91 -14.02 1.67
CA GLU A 36 11.75 -13.16 1.93
C GLU A 36 10.45 -13.92 1.70
N VAL A 37 10.37 -14.68 0.60
CA VAL A 37 9.20 -15.50 0.30
C VAL A 37 8.97 -16.54 1.40
N LYS A 38 10.04 -17.16 1.87
CA LYS A 38 9.95 -18.17 2.94
C LYS A 38 9.42 -17.55 4.25
N SER A 39 9.90 -16.36 4.61
CA SER A 39 9.39 -15.64 5.78
C SER A 39 7.92 -15.28 5.62
N MET A 40 7.52 -14.86 4.43
CA MET A 40 6.13 -14.53 4.14
C MET A 40 5.21 -15.74 4.25
N ARG A 41 5.69 -16.93 3.86
CA ARG A 41 4.93 -18.17 4.04
C ARG A 41 4.67 -18.47 5.52
N MET A 42 5.55 -18.00 6.38
CA MET A 42 5.40 -18.14 7.82
C MET A 42 4.59 -17.00 8.43
N GLY A 43 4.06 -16.11 7.60
CA GLY A 43 3.27 -14.96 8.06
C GLY A 43 4.10 -13.86 8.69
N LYS A 44 5.40 -13.85 8.49
CA LYS A 44 6.31 -12.88 9.11
C LYS A 44 6.52 -11.65 8.24
N CYS A 45 5.44 -10.95 7.98
CA CYS A 45 5.45 -9.74 7.15
C CYS A 45 4.50 -8.72 7.76
N SER A 46 4.91 -7.47 7.75
CA SER A 46 4.07 -6.37 8.20
C SER A 46 4.11 -5.22 7.20
N ILE A 47 2.96 -4.65 6.90
CA ILE A 47 2.84 -3.47 6.05
C ILE A 47 2.25 -2.29 6.80
N LYS A 48 2.24 -2.36 8.10
CA LYS A 48 1.66 -1.33 8.97
C LYS A 48 2.25 0.05 8.71
N GLU A 49 3.56 0.11 8.53
CA GLU A 49 4.30 1.34 8.29
C GLU A 49 4.72 1.48 6.84
N ALA A 50 4.19 0.64 5.95
CA ALA A 50 4.60 0.63 4.55
C ALA A 50 3.95 1.78 3.78
N PHE A 51 4.68 2.29 2.82
CA PHE A 51 4.20 3.30 1.91
C PHE A 51 4.79 3.05 0.52
N ILE A 52 4.16 3.62 -0.48
CA ILE A 52 4.52 3.36 -1.88
C ILE A 52 4.88 4.67 -2.55
N ARG A 53 5.95 4.65 -3.33
CA ARG A 53 6.37 5.79 -4.15
C ARG A 53 6.61 5.34 -5.57
N ILE A 54 6.40 6.26 -6.50
CA ILE A 54 6.75 6.04 -7.90
C ILE A 54 8.00 6.87 -8.16
N GLU A 55 9.08 6.18 -8.48
CA GLU A 55 10.38 6.81 -8.74
C GLU A 55 10.91 6.32 -10.09
N ASN A 56 11.26 7.24 -10.96
CA ASN A 56 11.81 6.92 -12.29
C ASN A 56 10.95 5.92 -13.07
N GLY A 57 9.62 6.06 -12.98
CA GLY A 57 8.68 5.17 -13.66
C GLY A 57 8.54 3.80 -13.02
N GLU A 58 9.12 3.59 -11.85
CA GLU A 58 9.02 2.34 -11.10
C GLU A 58 8.22 2.56 -9.81
N VAL A 59 7.41 1.58 -9.46
CA VAL A 59 6.61 1.61 -8.23
C VAL A 59 7.37 0.83 -7.17
N ILE A 60 7.68 1.50 -6.07
CA ILE A 60 8.51 0.91 -5.01
C ILE A 60 7.76 1.00 -3.68
N ILE A 61 7.74 -0.11 -2.95
CA ILE A 61 7.19 -0.14 -1.59
C ILE A 61 8.32 -0.04 -0.58
N TYR A 62 8.15 0.90 0.35
CA TYR A 62 9.06 1.14 1.46
C TYR A 62 8.37 0.77 2.76
N GLY A 63 9.16 0.44 3.75
CA GLY A 63 8.63 0.18 5.09
C GLY A 63 7.89 -1.14 5.25
N MET A 64 7.90 -1.99 4.23
CA MET A 64 7.40 -3.34 4.36
C MET A 64 8.43 -4.16 5.12
N HIS A 65 8.06 -4.62 6.30
CA HIS A 65 8.94 -5.42 7.12
C HIS A 65 8.74 -6.91 6.81
N VAL A 66 9.82 -7.57 6.43
CA VAL A 66 9.85 -9.01 6.24
C VAL A 66 10.94 -9.55 7.16
N SER A 67 10.55 -10.29 8.18
CA SER A 67 11.49 -10.81 9.17
C SER A 67 12.55 -11.70 8.53
N PRO A 68 13.78 -11.68 9.01
CA PRO A 68 14.79 -12.60 8.50
C PRO A 68 14.35 -14.05 8.69
N TYR A 69 14.62 -14.87 7.68
CA TYR A 69 14.36 -16.29 7.76
C TYR A 69 15.48 -16.96 8.55
N GLU A 70 15.15 -17.58 9.67
CA GLU A 70 16.15 -18.15 10.59
C GLU A 70 17.16 -19.07 9.90
N LYS A 71 16.70 -19.86 8.95
CA LYS A 71 17.56 -20.78 8.21
C LYS A 71 18.25 -20.13 7.01
N GLY A 72 18.02 -18.85 6.78
CA GLY A 72 18.60 -18.16 5.63
C GLY A 72 20.01 -17.65 5.87
N ASN A 73 20.36 -17.39 7.12
CA ASN A 73 21.70 -16.91 7.50
C ASN A 73 22.20 -15.76 6.63
N ILE A 74 23.29 -15.98 5.89
CA ILE A 74 23.91 -14.97 5.04
C ILE A 74 23.07 -14.57 3.84
N PHE A 75 22.04 -15.35 3.49
CA PHE A 75 21.16 -15.06 2.36
C PHE A 75 19.99 -14.14 2.74
N ASN A 76 19.86 -13.83 4.03
CA ASN A 76 18.83 -12.92 4.48
C ASN A 76 19.11 -11.50 4.00
N ARG A 77 18.05 -10.78 3.68
CA ARG A 77 18.11 -9.38 3.28
C ARG A 77 17.70 -8.50 4.45
N ASP A 78 18.00 -7.21 4.34
CA ASP A 78 17.52 -6.24 5.30
C ASP A 78 15.99 -6.37 5.44
N PRO A 79 15.46 -6.50 6.65
CA PRO A 79 14.00 -6.63 6.85
C PRO A 79 13.19 -5.50 6.23
N LEU A 80 13.77 -4.32 6.12
CA LEU A 80 13.10 -3.14 5.56
C LEU A 80 13.59 -2.78 4.17
N ARG A 81 14.19 -3.70 3.46
CA ARG A 81 14.67 -3.48 2.10
C ARG A 81 13.54 -2.96 1.21
N PRO A 82 13.73 -1.84 0.50
CA PRO A 82 12.74 -1.39 -0.47
C PRO A 82 12.54 -2.45 -1.54
N LYS A 83 11.30 -2.64 -1.97
CA LYS A 83 10.95 -3.70 -2.91
C LYS A 83 10.20 -3.10 -4.09
N LYS A 84 10.52 -3.57 -5.28
CA LYS A 84 9.86 -3.10 -6.50
C LYS A 84 8.55 -3.84 -6.69
N LEU A 85 7.48 -3.09 -6.94
CA LEU A 85 6.20 -3.65 -7.32
C LEU A 85 6.13 -3.74 -8.83
N LEU A 86 5.54 -4.82 -9.31
CA LEU A 86 5.46 -5.12 -10.74
C LEU A 86 4.05 -4.82 -11.23
N MET A 87 3.95 -3.82 -12.09
CA MET A 87 2.69 -3.38 -12.68
C MET A 87 2.88 -3.12 -14.16
N HIS A 88 1.78 -3.08 -14.89
CA HIS A 88 1.82 -2.72 -16.30
C HIS A 88 2.17 -1.23 -16.44
N LYS A 89 2.94 -0.91 -17.46
CA LYS A 89 3.37 0.48 -17.72
C LYS A 89 2.18 1.43 -17.87
N SER A 90 1.10 0.96 -18.48
CA SER A 90 -0.13 1.75 -18.63
C SER A 90 -0.75 2.09 -17.27
N GLU A 91 -0.75 1.14 -16.35
CA GLU A 91 -1.24 1.37 -14.98
C GLU A 91 -0.37 2.39 -14.25
N ILE A 92 0.95 2.25 -14.38
CA ILE A 92 1.89 3.16 -13.73
C ILE A 92 1.70 4.58 -14.23
N ARG A 93 1.56 4.75 -15.55
CA ARG A 93 1.33 6.08 -16.14
C ARG A 93 0.03 6.70 -15.64
N LYS A 94 -1.02 5.91 -15.55
CA LYS A 94 -2.30 6.37 -15.02
C LYS A 94 -2.17 6.82 -13.58
N LEU A 95 -1.45 6.06 -12.76
CA LEU A 95 -1.22 6.39 -11.35
C LEU A 95 -0.40 7.67 -11.20
N ILE A 96 0.63 7.84 -12.01
CA ILE A 96 1.44 9.07 -11.98
C ILE A 96 0.57 10.28 -12.23
N GLY A 97 -0.29 10.22 -13.24
CA GLY A 97 -1.21 11.31 -13.57
C GLY A 97 -2.16 11.63 -12.44
N LYS A 98 -2.75 10.62 -11.84
CA LYS A 98 -3.69 10.79 -10.72
C LYS A 98 -3.03 11.38 -9.50
N ILE A 99 -1.85 10.92 -9.15
CA ILE A 99 -1.10 11.43 -7.99
C ILE A 99 -0.73 12.89 -8.19
N ALA A 100 -0.30 13.25 -9.40
CA ALA A 100 0.07 14.63 -9.73
C ALA A 100 -1.11 15.59 -9.67
N GLU A 101 -2.29 15.12 -10.08
CA GLU A 101 -3.46 15.99 -10.21
C GLU A 101 -4.10 16.41 -8.89
N LYS A 102 -4.30 15.50 -7.96
CA LYS A 102 -5.21 15.75 -6.84
C LYS A 102 -4.69 15.37 -5.46
N GLY A 103 -3.40 15.22 -5.33
CA GLY A 103 -2.84 14.87 -4.04
C GLY A 103 -3.20 13.48 -3.56
N TYR A 104 -3.48 12.58 -4.50
CA TYR A 104 -3.65 11.18 -4.17
C TYR A 104 -2.31 10.58 -3.75
N THR A 105 -2.38 9.52 -2.97
CA THR A 105 -1.23 8.73 -2.60
C THR A 105 -1.53 7.27 -2.86
N LEU A 106 -0.49 6.44 -2.90
CA LEU A 106 -0.65 5.00 -3.01
C LEU A 106 -0.40 4.38 -1.65
N VAL A 107 -1.31 3.52 -1.22
CA VAL A 107 -1.16 2.80 0.05
C VAL A 107 -1.27 1.30 -0.20
N PRO A 108 -0.43 0.50 0.46
CA PRO A 108 -0.59 -0.95 0.41
C PRO A 108 -1.74 -1.35 1.34
N VAL A 109 -2.62 -2.20 0.84
CA VAL A 109 -3.81 -2.61 1.58
C VAL A 109 -3.65 -4.03 2.10
N GLU A 110 -3.24 -4.93 1.23
CA GLU A 110 -3.06 -6.34 1.58
C GLU A 110 -1.86 -6.93 0.86
N VAL A 111 -1.23 -7.90 1.50
CA VAL A 111 -0.22 -8.76 0.88
C VAL A 111 -0.73 -10.19 0.99
N TYR A 112 -0.69 -10.93 -0.09
CA TYR A 112 -1.24 -12.27 -0.11
C TYR A 112 -0.52 -13.16 -1.13
N PHE A 113 -0.63 -14.46 -0.92
CA PHE A 113 -0.25 -15.44 -1.94
C PHE A 113 -1.43 -15.67 -2.87
N LYS A 114 -1.16 -15.66 -4.16
CA LYS A 114 -2.09 -16.09 -5.17
C LYS A 114 -1.42 -17.26 -5.89
N GLY A 115 -1.78 -18.47 -5.48
CA GLY A 115 -1.01 -19.64 -5.84
C GLY A 115 0.38 -19.58 -5.21
N SER A 116 1.42 -19.64 -6.02
CA SER A 116 2.81 -19.56 -5.57
C SER A 116 3.38 -18.13 -5.63
N LEU A 117 2.61 -17.19 -6.13
CA LEU A 117 3.07 -15.82 -6.31
C LEU A 117 2.60 -14.92 -5.17
N VAL A 118 3.49 -14.03 -4.75
CA VAL A 118 3.12 -12.99 -3.78
C VAL A 118 2.58 -11.79 -4.54
N LYS A 119 1.43 -11.33 -4.13
CA LYS A 119 0.78 -10.14 -4.70
C LYS A 119 0.54 -9.10 -3.62
N VAL A 120 0.55 -7.86 -4.02
CA VAL A 120 0.23 -6.73 -3.14
C VAL A 120 -0.96 -6.00 -3.73
N ASP A 121 -2.01 -5.88 -2.92
CA ASP A 121 -3.17 -5.06 -3.28
C ASP A 121 -2.87 -3.65 -2.84
N ILE A 122 -2.80 -2.74 -3.79
CA ILE A 122 -2.52 -1.33 -3.52
C ILE A 122 -3.72 -0.49 -3.91
N ALA A 123 -3.87 0.65 -3.26
CA ALA A 123 -4.99 1.53 -3.52
C ALA A 123 -4.53 2.96 -3.75
N LEU A 124 -5.19 3.60 -4.70
CA LEU A 124 -5.11 5.04 -4.88
C LEU A 124 -6.02 5.65 -3.82
N ALA A 125 -5.49 6.52 -2.98
CA ALA A 125 -6.17 6.94 -1.77
C ALA A 125 -5.97 8.41 -1.46
N LYS A 126 -6.95 8.95 -0.73
CA LYS A 126 -6.87 10.28 -0.14
C LYS A 126 -6.89 10.16 1.38
N GLY A 127 -6.05 10.93 2.05
CA GLY A 127 -6.01 10.92 3.50
C GLY A 127 -7.28 11.51 4.11
N LYS A 128 -7.92 10.75 4.96
CA LYS A 128 -9.14 11.20 5.66
C LYS A 128 -8.87 12.39 6.56
N LYS A 129 -7.72 12.40 7.21
CA LYS A 129 -7.36 13.52 8.09
C LYS A 129 -7.28 14.85 7.34
N GLN A 130 -6.69 14.85 6.15
CA GLN A 130 -6.63 16.07 5.34
C GLN A 130 -8.02 16.44 4.84
N TYR A 131 -8.78 15.46 4.41
CA TYR A 131 -10.14 15.67 3.93
C TYR A 131 -11.04 16.15 5.06
N ASP A 132 -11.02 15.46 6.18
CA ASP A 132 -11.81 15.82 7.36
C ASP A 132 -11.37 17.17 7.91
N LYS A 133 -10.09 17.44 7.93
CA LYS A 133 -9.55 18.72 8.38
C LYS A 133 -10.01 19.86 7.51
N ARG A 134 -10.05 19.65 6.18
CA ARG A 134 -10.59 20.66 5.26
C ARG A 134 -12.07 20.89 5.49
N GLN A 135 -12.82 19.82 5.65
CA GLN A 135 -14.26 19.91 5.94
C GLN A 135 -14.50 20.53 7.30
N ASP A 136 -13.72 20.15 8.29
CA ASP A 136 -13.82 20.72 9.63
C ASP A 136 -13.45 22.19 9.63
N ILE A 137 -12.45 22.59 8.88
CA ILE A 137 -12.09 24.01 8.74
C ILE A 137 -13.21 24.76 8.05
N ALA A 138 -13.74 24.22 6.96
CA ALA A 138 -14.87 24.81 6.25
C ALA A 138 -16.09 24.91 7.14
N LYS A 139 -16.41 23.85 7.86
CA LYS A 139 -17.53 23.85 8.81
C LYS A 139 -17.31 24.82 9.95
N ARG A 140 -16.10 24.90 10.48
CA ARG A 140 -15.76 25.84 11.54
C ARG A 140 -15.85 27.27 11.04
N ASP A 141 -15.36 27.53 9.84
CA ASP A 141 -15.42 28.85 9.27
C ASP A 141 -16.86 29.26 8.98
N MET A 142 -17.66 28.34 8.42
CA MET A 142 -19.09 28.61 8.26
C MET A 142 -19.77 28.82 9.60
N LYS A 143 -19.45 28.01 10.58
CA LYS A 143 -20.02 28.15 11.91
C LYS A 143 -19.57 29.43 12.59
N ARG A 144 -18.32 29.83 12.44
CA ARG A 144 -17.82 31.08 12.97
C ARG A 144 -18.46 32.31 12.29
N GLU A 145 -18.58 32.24 10.99
CA GLU A 145 -19.27 33.30 10.25
C GLU A 145 -20.71 33.36 10.71
N ASN A 146 -21.35 32.24 10.80
CA ASN A 146 -22.71 32.16 11.28
C ASN A 146 -22.82 32.64 12.72
N GLU A 147 -21.89 32.28 13.58
CA GLU A 147 -21.89 32.73 14.97
C GLU A 147 -21.47 34.19 15.14
N ARG A 148 -20.70 34.73 14.21
CA ARG A 148 -20.35 36.13 14.20
C ARG A 148 -21.45 37.01 13.60
N GLU A 149 -22.07 36.42 12.60
CA GLU A 149 -23.23 37.00 11.98
C GLU A 149 -24.47 36.75 12.80
N PHE A 150 -24.29 35.79 13.59
CA PHE A 150 -25.34 35.24 14.45
C PHE A 150 -25.32 35.87 15.78
#